data_e7d1eb568d7288cb6572e828fc3cd4d3
#
_entry.id   e7d1eb568d7288cb6572e828fc3cd4d3
#
_cell.length_a   1.000
_cell.length_b   1.000
_cell.length_c   1.000
_cell.angle_alpha   90.00
_cell.angle_beta   90.00
_cell.angle_gamma   90.00
#
_symmetry.space_group_name_H-M   'P 1'
#
loop_
_entity.id
_entity.type
_entity.pdbx_description
1 polymer ?
#
loop_
_entity_poly.entity_id
_entity_poly.type
_entity_poly.pdbx_seq_one_letter_code
_entity_poly.pdbx_strand_id
1 'polypeptide(L)'
;MKKILTILLVIVLLGAAIGGFFIYRHVSSTIGKDAAVQIALKDAGVERNQAYDLEVDYEHGYYEVEFESGKGDFAYRVDARTGEILTGGIDY
;
A
#
# COMPACT_ATOMS: atom_id res chain seq x y z
N MET A 1 23.42 21.88 -20.96
CA MET A 1 22.36 22.74 -20.40
C MET A 1 20.97 22.26 -20.76
N LYS A 2 20.69 21.99 -22.04
CA LYS A 2 19.35 21.56 -22.47
C LYS A 2 18.91 20.26 -21.82
N LYS A 3 19.84 19.31 -21.61
CA LYS A 3 19.52 18.03 -20.97
C LYS A 3 19.15 18.17 -19.50
N ILE A 4 19.78 19.08 -18.78
CA ILE A 4 19.49 19.34 -17.37
C ILE A 4 18.10 19.94 -17.21
N LEU A 5 17.73 20.88 -18.07
CA LEU A 5 16.40 21.48 -18.07
C LEU A 5 15.31 20.45 -18.35
N THR A 6 15.56 19.54 -19.30
CA THR A 6 14.61 18.48 -19.63
C THR A 6 14.42 17.51 -18.45
N ILE A 7 15.50 17.13 -17.77
CA ILE A 7 15.45 16.26 -16.60
C ILE A 7 14.70 16.93 -15.46
N LEU A 8 14.97 18.21 -15.20
CA LEU A 8 14.27 18.96 -14.17
C LEU A 8 12.78 19.07 -14.48
N LEU A 9 12.41 19.30 -15.73
CA LEU A 9 11.01 19.36 -16.13
C LEU A 9 10.30 18.02 -15.89
N VAL A 10 10.94 16.91 -16.23
CA VAL A 10 10.39 15.57 -15.99
C VAL A 10 10.17 15.31 -14.50
N ILE A 11 11.14 15.69 -13.67
CA ILE A 11 11.03 15.53 -12.21
C ILE A 11 9.87 16.34 -11.66
N VAL A 12 9.70 17.58 -12.10
CA VAL A 12 8.59 18.44 -11.68
C VAL A 12 7.24 17.86 -12.10
N LEU A 13 7.13 17.34 -13.32
CA LEU A 13 5.91 16.73 -13.81
C LEU A 13 5.56 15.46 -13.02
N LEU A 14 6.55 14.63 -12.73
CA LEU A 14 6.33 13.42 -11.90
C LEU A 14 5.92 13.81 -10.48
N GLY A 15 6.55 14.82 -9.90
CA GLY A 15 6.19 15.30 -8.57
C GLY A 15 4.77 15.84 -8.52
N ALA A 16 4.35 16.59 -9.52
CA ALA A 16 2.99 17.12 -9.61
C ALA A 16 1.95 16.00 -9.76
N ALA A 17 2.24 14.99 -10.58
CA ALA A 17 1.34 13.85 -10.75
C ALA A 17 1.15 13.07 -9.44
N ILE A 18 2.23 12.82 -8.71
CA ILE A 18 2.18 12.14 -7.40
C ILE A 18 1.41 13.00 -6.39
N GLY A 19 1.70 14.30 -6.31
CA GLY A 19 1.01 15.22 -5.42
C GLY A 19 -0.47 15.30 -5.68
N GLY A 20 -0.87 15.40 -6.95
CA GLY A 20 -2.27 15.42 -7.35
C GLY A 20 -3.00 14.13 -6.99
N PHE A 21 -2.35 12.99 -7.18
CA PHE A 21 -2.91 11.69 -6.81
C PHE A 21 -3.13 11.59 -5.29
N PHE A 22 -2.19 12.06 -4.48
CA PHE A 22 -2.33 12.09 -3.02
C PHE A 22 -3.49 12.97 -2.56
N ILE A 23 -3.64 14.15 -3.15
CA ILE A 23 -4.76 15.04 -2.81
C ILE A 23 -6.09 14.38 -3.15
N TYR A 24 -6.19 13.77 -4.31
CA TYR A 24 -7.39 13.05 -4.73
C TYR A 24 -7.72 11.91 -3.75
N ARG A 25 -6.74 11.12 -3.37
CA ARG A 25 -6.91 10.01 -2.43
C ARG A 25 -7.31 10.49 -1.04
N HIS A 26 -6.76 11.60 -0.60
CA HIS A 26 -7.10 12.18 0.69
C HIS A 26 -8.58 12.59 0.73
N VAL A 27 -9.08 13.15 -0.36
CA VAL A 27 -10.50 13.53 -0.49
C VAL A 27 -11.40 12.29 -0.52
N SER A 28 -10.96 11.20 -1.14
CA SER A 28 -11.75 9.96 -1.23
C SER A 28 -11.73 9.11 0.04
N SER A 29 -11.07 9.55 1.09
CA SER A 29 -11.04 9.04 2.47
C SER A 29 -10.26 7.75 2.72
N THR A 30 -10.17 6.79 1.80
CA THR A 30 -9.42 5.55 2.04
C THR A 30 -8.52 5.16 0.87
N ILE A 31 -7.47 4.38 1.16
CA ILE A 31 -6.56 3.88 0.14
C ILE A 31 -7.14 2.72 -0.68
N GLY A 32 -8.16 2.05 -0.14
CA GLY A 32 -8.79 0.89 -0.78
C GLY A 32 -8.17 -0.44 -0.37
N LYS A 33 -8.96 -1.50 -0.52
CA LYS A 33 -8.56 -2.86 -0.12
C LYS A 33 -7.34 -3.37 -0.88
N ASP A 34 -7.28 -3.12 -2.19
CA ASP A 34 -6.15 -3.60 -3.01
C ASP A 34 -4.84 -2.97 -2.58
N ALA A 35 -4.82 -1.68 -2.29
CA ALA A 35 -3.62 -1.01 -1.80
C ALA A 35 -3.19 -1.56 -0.44
N ALA A 36 -4.14 -1.81 0.45
CA ALA A 36 -3.84 -2.40 1.76
C ALA A 36 -3.22 -3.79 1.62
N VAL A 37 -3.76 -4.62 0.73
CA VAL A 37 -3.21 -5.95 0.44
C VAL A 37 -1.78 -5.84 -0.08
N GLN A 38 -1.52 -4.95 -1.03
CA GLN A 38 -0.18 -4.77 -1.58
C GLN A 38 0.83 -4.32 -0.52
N ILE A 39 0.43 -3.42 0.36
CA ILE A 39 1.28 -2.96 1.45
C ILE A 39 1.65 -4.12 2.38
N ALA A 40 0.67 -4.93 2.76
CA ALA A 40 0.88 -6.08 3.62
C ALA A 40 1.79 -7.13 2.97
N LEU A 41 1.53 -7.47 1.72
CA LEU A 41 2.34 -8.44 0.97
C LEU A 41 3.78 -7.97 0.82
N LYS A 42 3.98 -6.70 0.52
CA LYS A 42 5.31 -6.13 0.37
C LYS A 42 6.10 -6.20 1.67
N ASP A 43 5.47 -5.85 2.79
CA ASP A 43 6.13 -5.93 4.10
C ASP A 43 6.47 -7.37 4.47
N ALA A 44 5.59 -8.30 4.15
CA ALA A 44 5.81 -9.72 4.41
C ALA A 44 6.85 -10.36 3.48
N GLY A 45 7.19 -9.69 2.37
CA GLY A 45 8.07 -10.25 1.36
C GLY A 45 7.43 -11.41 0.60
N VAL A 46 6.12 -11.37 0.42
CA VAL A 46 5.32 -12.40 -0.25
C VAL A 46 4.72 -11.83 -1.51
N GLU A 47 4.86 -12.53 -2.63
CA GLU A 47 4.19 -12.12 -3.87
C GLU A 47 2.73 -12.56 -3.83
N ARG A 48 1.88 -11.85 -4.55
CA ARG A 48 0.44 -12.12 -4.55
C ARG A 48 0.12 -13.56 -4.96
N ASN A 49 0.84 -14.11 -5.91
CA ASN A 49 0.64 -15.48 -6.36
C ASN A 49 1.12 -16.54 -5.36
N GLN A 50 1.84 -16.12 -4.32
CA GLN A 50 2.31 -16.99 -3.24
C GLN A 50 1.40 -16.93 -2.02
N ALA A 51 0.50 -15.95 -1.96
CA ALA A 51 -0.45 -15.79 -0.87
C ALA A 51 -1.75 -16.52 -1.19
N TYR A 52 -2.27 -17.22 -0.22
CA TYR A 52 -3.56 -17.92 -0.34
C TYR A 52 -4.41 -17.65 0.90
N ASP A 53 -5.70 -17.94 0.80
CA ASP A 53 -6.68 -17.62 1.84
C ASP A 53 -6.62 -16.15 2.25
N LEU A 54 -6.51 -15.29 1.26
CA LEU A 54 -6.41 -13.85 1.47
C LEU A 54 -7.77 -13.27 1.85
N GLU A 55 -7.80 -12.62 3.01
CA GLU A 55 -8.98 -11.90 3.50
C GLU A 55 -8.59 -10.46 3.81
N VAL A 56 -9.48 -9.53 3.47
CA VAL A 56 -9.30 -8.12 3.79
C VAL A 56 -10.63 -7.54 4.23
N ASP A 57 -10.65 -6.93 5.43
CA ASP A 57 -11.82 -6.30 6.00
C ASP A 57 -11.50 -4.86 6.41
N TYR A 58 -12.49 -3.98 6.24
CA TYR A 58 -12.40 -2.60 6.71
C TYR A 58 -13.07 -2.50 8.09
N GLU A 59 -12.31 -1.98 9.07
CA GLU A 59 -12.82 -1.78 10.42
C GLU A 59 -12.26 -0.48 11.01
N HIS A 60 -13.15 0.39 11.47
CA HIS A 60 -12.81 1.56 12.29
C HIS A 60 -11.57 2.34 11.84
N GLY A 61 -11.44 2.58 10.54
CA GLY A 61 -10.36 3.40 10.00
C GLY A 61 -9.10 2.64 9.61
N TYR A 62 -9.11 1.32 9.66
CA TYR A 62 -8.01 0.50 9.17
C TYR A 62 -8.52 -0.69 8.38
N TYR A 63 -7.64 -1.26 7.56
CA TYR A 63 -7.89 -2.53 6.89
C TYR A 63 -7.18 -3.65 7.63
N GLU A 64 -7.90 -4.71 7.93
CA GLU A 64 -7.33 -5.93 8.48
C GLU A 64 -7.08 -6.87 7.31
N VAL A 65 -5.81 -7.23 7.09
CA VAL A 65 -5.37 -8.09 5.98
C VAL A 65 -4.76 -9.36 6.55
N GLU A 66 -5.32 -10.49 6.18
CA GLU A 66 -4.83 -11.79 6.61
C GLU A 66 -4.57 -12.67 5.40
N PHE A 67 -3.49 -13.42 5.42
CA PHE A 67 -3.17 -14.37 4.36
C PHE A 67 -2.19 -15.42 4.85
N GLU A 68 -2.16 -16.52 4.12
CA GLU A 68 -1.23 -17.61 4.35
C GLU A 68 -0.23 -17.71 3.20
N SER A 69 0.97 -18.21 3.49
CA SER A 69 2.01 -18.45 2.49
C SER A 69 2.93 -19.56 2.95
N GLY A 70 3.85 -19.97 2.10
CA GLY A 70 4.89 -20.93 2.49
C GLY A 70 5.79 -20.45 3.62
N LYS A 71 5.82 -19.15 3.90
CA LYS A 71 6.59 -18.56 5.00
C LYS A 71 5.85 -18.56 6.34
N GLY A 72 4.55 -18.80 6.33
CA GLY A 72 3.69 -18.79 7.51
C GLY A 72 2.41 -18.00 7.28
N ASP A 73 1.67 -17.80 8.35
CA ASP A 73 0.44 -17.02 8.35
C ASP A 73 0.74 -15.59 8.75
N PHE A 74 0.15 -14.64 8.06
CA PHE A 74 0.37 -13.22 8.30
C PHE A 74 -0.94 -12.51 8.60
N ALA A 75 -0.87 -11.55 9.53
CA ALA A 75 -2.00 -10.68 9.85
C ALA A 75 -1.49 -9.25 9.99
N TYR A 76 -2.15 -8.32 9.31
CA TYR A 76 -1.77 -6.91 9.28
C TYR A 76 -2.96 -6.02 9.54
N ARG A 77 -2.71 -4.90 10.20
CA ARG A 77 -3.62 -3.78 10.25
C ARG A 77 -2.97 -2.59 9.58
N VAL A 78 -3.60 -2.09 8.55
CA VAL A 78 -3.08 -1.01 7.71
C VAL A 78 -4.01 0.18 7.82
N ASP A 79 -3.47 1.35 8.17
CA ASP A 79 -4.26 2.56 8.26
C ASP A 79 -4.95 2.84 6.93
N ALA A 80 -6.28 2.98 6.98
CA ALA A 80 -7.08 3.12 5.76
C ALA A 80 -6.87 4.44 5.03
N ARG A 81 -6.31 5.44 5.69
CA ARG A 81 -6.09 6.76 5.10
C ARG A 81 -4.66 6.94 4.62
N THR A 82 -3.69 6.47 5.38
CA THR A 82 -2.28 6.73 5.12
C THR A 82 -1.55 5.54 4.53
N GLY A 83 -2.07 4.32 4.72
CA GLY A 83 -1.37 3.10 4.34
C GLY A 83 -0.29 2.68 5.31
N GLU A 84 -0.18 3.34 6.45
CA GLU A 84 0.79 2.98 7.49
C GLU A 84 0.42 1.63 8.11
N ILE A 85 1.40 0.78 8.30
CA ILE A 85 1.21 -0.48 9.00
C ILE A 85 1.13 -0.20 10.50
N LEU A 86 -0.05 -0.44 11.08
CA LEU A 86 -0.30 -0.21 12.50
C LEU A 86 0.16 -1.39 13.34
N THR A 87 -0.17 -2.58 12.90
CA THR A 87 0.31 -3.84 13.46
C THR A 87 0.52 -4.84 12.34
N GLY A 88 1.42 -5.78 12.51
CA GLY A 88 1.56 -6.80 11.49
C GLY A 88 2.78 -7.66 11.64
N GLY A 89 2.75 -8.78 10.94
CA GLY A 89 3.82 -9.75 10.89
C GLY A 89 3.28 -11.16 10.87
N ILE A 90 4.14 -12.11 11.18
CA ILE A 90 3.78 -13.51 11.23
C ILE A 90 2.82 -13.75 12.40
N ASP A 91 1.70 -14.42 12.11
CA ASP A 91 0.70 -14.82 13.09
C ASP A 91 0.63 -16.35 13.07
N TYR A 92 1.21 -16.96 14.06
CA TYR A 92 1.25 -18.43 14.13
C TYR A 92 -0.06 -19.02 14.63
#